data_395ad5c4c06f6524205b702cb74b8c5e
#
_entry.id   395ad5c4c06f6524205b702cb74b8c5e
#
_cell.length_a   1.000
_cell.length_b   1.000
_cell.length_c   1.000
_cell.angle_alpha   90.00
_cell.angle_beta   90.00
_cell.angle_gamma   90.00
#
_symmetry.space_group_name_H-M   'P 1'
#
loop_
_entity.id
_entity.type
_entity.pdbx_description
1 polymer ?
#
loop_
_entity_poly.entity_id
_entity_poly.type
_entity_poly.pdbx_seq_one_letter_code
_entity_poly.pdbx_strand_id
1 'polypeptide(L)'
;DYYASRGLGDVYKRQEYVDAPNIFPVSWKNGEVSECIFAFPHTANRKKYVHLQHHRKAEDGNYIIENKVLRCGSGESSGTEVDEKEWKELRPFKNLTATVQTGSTEPQFVLDRLNITNNADTSNPMGIAIFANAIDTLRKLDTEYDSYCNEFDLGRKRIFVAPELLTNDDGTPAFDPEDAVFYKLPDDYNEKGEGLIKEVDMQLRVEAHSKAINDDLNYLSLKCGFGTNRYQFNGIGAKTATEIISENSDMYRMLKKHEIILEDVLKRLIRIIIRLGQVTGNVLDPDTEITIDFDDSIIEDKDSERQQDRQDVSMGVMRLEEYRAKWYGETVEQARQNLPEQNQVME
;
A
#
# COMPACT_ATOMS: atom_id res chain seq x y z
N ASP A 1 -11.23 27.13 -12.53
CA ASP A 1 -12.48 27.17 -11.74
C ASP A 1 -12.43 26.36 -10.47
N TYR A 2 -11.29 25.92 -10.11
CA TYR A 2 -11.23 25.02 -8.99
C TYR A 2 -11.13 25.71 -7.63
N TYR A 3 -10.85 27.03 -7.59
CA TYR A 3 -10.54 27.70 -6.33
C TYR A 3 -11.39 28.90 -5.96
N ALA A 4 -12.36 29.32 -6.75
CA ALA A 4 -12.92 30.65 -6.57
C ALA A 4 -14.42 30.80 -6.23
N SER A 5 -15.24 29.77 -6.09
CA SER A 5 -16.68 30.06 -6.06
C SER A 5 -17.63 29.22 -5.21
N ARG A 6 -17.18 28.38 -4.25
CA ARG A 6 -18.17 27.62 -3.45
C ARG A 6 -17.72 27.40 -1.99
N GLY A 7 -18.69 27.33 -1.07
CA GLY A 7 -18.46 27.29 0.39
C GLY A 7 -17.68 26.08 0.92
N LEU A 8 -17.43 26.08 2.23
CA LEU A 8 -16.59 25.09 2.95
C LEU A 8 -16.86 23.63 2.58
N GLY A 9 -18.10 23.28 2.25
CA GLY A 9 -18.46 21.94 1.79
C GLY A 9 -17.79 21.52 0.48
N ASP A 10 -17.25 22.46 -0.31
CA ASP A 10 -16.54 22.19 -1.55
C ASP A 10 -15.01 22.24 -1.42
N VAL A 11 -14.44 22.82 -0.37
CA VAL A 11 -13.00 22.95 -0.20
C VAL A 11 -12.35 21.58 0.03
N TYR A 12 -12.93 20.73 0.86
CA TYR A 12 -12.41 19.38 1.08
C TYR A 12 -12.64 18.44 -0.12
N LYS A 13 -13.61 18.73 -1.00
CA LYS A 13 -13.85 17.97 -2.24
C LYS A 13 -12.86 18.33 -3.36
N ARG A 14 -11.97 19.28 -3.13
CA ARG A 14 -10.98 19.76 -4.10
C ARG A 14 -9.55 19.38 -3.71
N GLN A 15 -9.41 18.44 -2.80
CA GLN A 15 -8.14 17.80 -2.56
C GLN A 15 -7.77 16.96 -3.77
N GLU A 16 -6.53 17.08 -4.18
CA GLU A 16 -5.95 16.28 -5.25
C GLU A 16 -4.86 15.41 -4.65
N TYR A 17 -4.97 14.11 -4.87
CA TYR A 17 -3.98 13.14 -4.43
C TYR A 17 -3.00 12.93 -5.57
N VAL A 18 -1.71 13.01 -5.26
CA VAL A 18 -0.64 12.88 -6.25
C VAL A 18 0.27 11.73 -5.83
N ASP A 19 0.44 10.77 -6.73
CA ASP A 19 1.32 9.63 -6.50
C ASP A 19 2.79 10.03 -6.59
N ALA A 20 3.64 9.33 -5.84
CA ALA A 20 5.07 9.61 -5.73
C ALA A 20 5.82 9.85 -7.05
N PRO A 21 5.54 9.14 -8.17
CA PRO A 21 6.19 9.40 -9.46
C PRO A 21 5.91 10.79 -10.04
N ASN A 22 4.88 11.47 -9.56
CA ASN A 22 4.45 12.79 -10.02
C ASN A 22 4.76 13.91 -9.02
N ILE A 23 5.57 13.63 -8.00
CA ILE A 23 5.98 14.56 -6.94
C ILE A 23 7.48 14.82 -7.07
N PHE A 24 7.86 16.10 -7.23
CA PHE A 24 9.23 16.53 -7.42
C PHE A 24 9.61 17.56 -6.34
N PRO A 25 10.20 17.12 -5.20
CA PRO A 25 10.71 18.05 -4.20
C PRO A 25 11.84 18.90 -4.78
N VAL A 26 11.79 20.21 -4.54
CA VAL A 26 12.79 21.17 -5.04
C VAL A 26 13.66 21.64 -3.88
N SER A 27 13.07 21.94 -2.73
CA SER A 27 13.76 22.38 -1.54
C SER A 27 13.20 21.71 -0.28
N TRP A 28 14.10 21.27 0.61
CA TRP A 28 13.72 20.65 1.88
C TRP A 28 14.80 20.86 2.96
N LYS A 29 14.38 20.76 4.20
CA LYS A 29 15.26 20.81 5.37
C LYS A 29 14.79 19.79 6.41
N ASN A 30 15.70 18.99 6.93
CA ASN A 30 15.41 17.97 7.95
C ASN A 30 14.27 16.99 7.53
N GLY A 31 14.17 16.70 6.22
CA GLY A 31 13.12 15.84 5.69
C GLY A 31 11.76 16.54 5.47
N GLU A 32 11.61 17.81 5.84
CA GLU A 32 10.43 18.60 5.53
C GLU A 32 10.61 19.34 4.21
N VAL A 33 9.70 19.09 3.27
CA VAL A 33 9.71 19.71 1.94
C VAL A 33 9.02 21.06 2.03
N SER A 34 9.76 22.11 1.67
CA SER A 34 9.25 23.49 1.63
C SER A 34 8.89 23.95 0.23
N GLU A 35 9.43 23.32 -0.82
CA GLU A 35 9.18 23.66 -2.21
C GLU A 35 9.01 22.38 -3.02
N CYS A 36 7.92 22.29 -3.78
CA CYS A 36 7.55 21.07 -4.48
C CYS A 36 6.85 21.36 -5.80
N ILE A 37 7.12 20.55 -6.81
CA ILE A 37 6.43 20.55 -8.08
C ILE A 37 5.58 19.28 -8.15
N PHE A 38 4.30 19.43 -8.49
CA PHE A 38 3.37 18.34 -8.74
C PHE A 38 3.05 18.30 -10.23
N ALA A 39 3.03 17.09 -10.80
CA ALA A 39 2.76 16.88 -12.22
C ALA A 39 1.41 16.17 -12.40
N PHE A 40 0.53 16.74 -13.20
CA PHE A 40 -0.80 16.21 -13.48
C PHE A 40 -0.91 15.90 -14.98
N PRO A 41 -0.94 14.63 -15.40
CA PRO A 41 -1.10 14.26 -16.79
C PRO A 41 -2.55 14.48 -17.26
N HIS A 42 -2.71 15.11 -18.42
CA HIS A 42 -4.00 15.39 -19.04
C HIS A 42 -3.98 15.00 -20.53
N THR A 43 -5.14 14.68 -21.06
CA THR A 43 -5.35 14.51 -22.49
C THR A 43 -6.39 15.49 -22.98
N ALA A 44 -6.04 16.31 -23.97
CA ALA A 44 -6.95 17.24 -24.60
C ALA A 44 -6.71 17.23 -26.12
N ASN A 45 -7.78 17.25 -26.94
CA ASN A 45 -7.69 17.25 -28.39
C ASN A 45 -6.77 16.16 -28.96
N ARG A 46 -6.81 14.94 -28.37
CA ARG A 46 -5.93 13.79 -28.73
C ARG A 46 -4.44 14.01 -28.52
N LYS A 47 -4.05 15.06 -27.81
CA LYS A 47 -2.66 15.35 -27.43
C LYS A 47 -2.48 15.16 -25.93
N LYS A 48 -1.29 14.76 -25.51
CA LYS A 48 -0.92 14.61 -24.10
C LYS A 48 -0.31 15.91 -23.60
N TYR A 49 -0.73 16.30 -22.42
CA TYR A 49 -0.25 17.48 -21.71
C TYR A 49 0.09 17.08 -20.29
N VAL A 50 1.01 17.82 -19.67
CA VAL A 50 1.31 17.72 -18.23
C VAL A 50 1.16 19.12 -17.66
N HIS A 51 0.25 19.27 -16.68
CA HIS A 51 0.16 20.46 -15.87
C HIS A 51 1.15 20.32 -14.70
N LEU A 52 2.09 21.25 -14.61
CA LEU A 52 3.02 21.39 -13.51
C LEU A 52 2.51 22.45 -12.54
N GLN A 53 2.37 22.08 -11.28
CA GLN A 53 1.98 22.97 -10.21
C GLN A 53 3.16 23.12 -9.24
N HIS A 54 3.81 24.28 -9.26
CA HIS A 54 4.99 24.57 -8.47
C HIS A 54 4.60 25.40 -7.24
N HIS A 55 4.72 24.81 -6.08
CA HIS A 55 4.52 25.45 -4.79
C HIS A 55 5.86 25.94 -4.26
N ARG A 56 6.02 27.24 -4.13
CA ARG A 56 7.25 27.85 -3.58
C ARG A 56 6.96 29.06 -2.72
N LYS A 57 7.92 29.42 -1.88
CA LYS A 57 7.86 30.61 -1.07
C LYS A 57 8.36 31.82 -1.86
N ALA A 58 7.59 32.91 -1.86
CA ALA A 58 7.97 34.17 -2.49
C ALA A 58 8.85 35.01 -1.55
N GLU A 59 9.37 36.13 -2.05
CA GLU A 59 10.27 37.02 -1.30
C GLU A 59 9.58 37.67 -0.09
N ASP A 60 8.27 37.89 -0.16
CA ASP A 60 7.43 38.41 0.92
C ASP A 60 7.17 37.41 2.05
N GLY A 61 7.64 36.17 1.89
CA GLY A 61 7.46 35.08 2.85
C GLY A 61 6.18 34.27 2.69
N ASN A 62 5.28 34.65 1.80
CA ASN A 62 4.06 33.90 1.49
C ASN A 62 4.31 32.83 0.42
N TYR A 63 3.48 31.78 0.43
CA TYR A 63 3.51 30.78 -0.63
C TYR A 63 2.77 31.28 -1.87
N ILE A 64 3.33 30.95 -3.03
CA ILE A 64 2.71 31.12 -4.33
C ILE A 64 2.67 29.77 -5.05
N ILE A 65 1.68 29.63 -5.92
CA ILE A 65 1.54 28.45 -6.77
C ILE A 65 1.66 28.92 -8.23
N GLU A 66 2.71 28.44 -8.90
CA GLU A 66 2.93 28.72 -10.32
C GLU A 66 2.49 27.53 -11.14
N ASN A 67 1.66 27.78 -12.14
CA ASN A 67 1.12 26.74 -13.02
C ASN A 67 1.72 26.86 -14.40
N LYS A 68 2.24 25.75 -14.92
CA LYS A 68 2.76 25.63 -16.28
C LYS A 68 2.13 24.42 -16.96
N VAL A 69 1.90 24.51 -18.24
CA VAL A 69 1.40 23.40 -19.05
C VAL A 69 2.43 23.03 -20.11
N LEU A 70 2.83 21.78 -20.09
CA LEU A 70 3.73 21.21 -21.10
C LEU A 70 2.96 20.32 -22.05
N ARG A 71 3.23 20.41 -23.34
CA ARG A 71 2.73 19.48 -24.36
C ARG A 71 3.79 18.39 -24.59
N CYS A 72 3.38 17.13 -24.41
CA CYS A 72 4.26 15.98 -24.64
C CYS A 72 4.16 15.51 -26.08
N GLY A 73 5.28 15.49 -26.79
CA GLY A 73 5.42 14.89 -28.13
C GLY A 73 5.60 13.37 -28.04
N SER A 74 5.26 12.66 -29.12
CA SER A 74 5.55 11.23 -29.21
C SER A 74 7.06 11.03 -29.41
N GLY A 75 7.72 10.44 -28.38
CA GLY A 75 9.17 10.13 -28.45
C GLY A 75 10.09 11.24 -27.91
N GLU A 76 9.56 12.33 -27.42
CA GLU A 76 10.37 13.38 -26.77
C GLU A 76 10.49 13.11 -25.26
N SER A 77 11.69 13.20 -24.74
CA SER A 77 11.98 13.08 -23.30
C SER A 77 11.61 14.33 -22.49
N SER A 78 11.38 15.47 -23.16
CA SER A 78 10.98 16.74 -22.56
C SER A 78 9.77 17.32 -23.28
N GLY A 79 8.77 17.78 -22.51
CA GLY A 79 7.62 18.47 -23.09
C GLY A 79 7.96 19.90 -23.49
N THR A 80 7.21 20.47 -24.45
CA THR A 80 7.29 21.87 -24.84
C THR A 80 6.33 22.69 -24.02
N GLU A 81 6.79 23.79 -23.39
CA GLU A 81 5.93 24.72 -22.65
C GLU A 81 4.90 25.35 -23.59
N VAL A 82 3.65 25.38 -23.17
CA VAL A 82 2.53 25.94 -23.91
C VAL A 82 2.22 27.33 -23.36
N ASP A 83 2.00 28.31 -24.21
CA ASP A 83 1.66 29.66 -23.80
C ASP A 83 0.31 29.71 -23.05
N GLU A 84 0.17 30.63 -22.07
CA GLU A 84 -1.04 30.78 -21.25
C GLU A 84 -2.30 30.98 -22.09
N LYS A 85 -2.21 31.75 -23.18
CA LYS A 85 -3.34 31.98 -24.08
C LYS A 85 -3.80 30.70 -24.77
N GLU A 86 -2.83 29.85 -25.20
CA GLU A 86 -3.11 28.59 -25.88
C GLU A 86 -3.71 27.56 -24.90
N TRP A 87 -3.13 27.37 -23.72
CA TRP A 87 -3.63 26.33 -22.81
C TRP A 87 -4.96 26.70 -22.16
N LYS A 88 -5.32 28.00 -22.01
CA LYS A 88 -6.65 28.45 -21.56
C LYS A 88 -7.77 28.09 -22.54
N GLU A 89 -7.49 27.84 -23.80
CA GLU A 89 -8.46 27.35 -24.78
C GLU A 89 -8.78 25.87 -24.59
N LEU A 90 -7.88 25.11 -23.91
CA LEU A 90 -8.06 23.71 -23.65
C LEU A 90 -8.98 23.51 -22.43
N ARG A 91 -9.99 22.66 -22.58
CA ARG A 91 -11.01 22.42 -21.56
C ARG A 91 -10.45 22.12 -20.14
N PRO A 92 -9.40 21.28 -19.94
CA PRO A 92 -8.85 21.02 -18.63
C PRO A 92 -8.25 22.23 -17.92
N PHE A 93 -7.76 23.23 -18.69
CA PHE A 93 -6.98 24.35 -18.16
C PHE A 93 -7.70 25.69 -18.28
N LYS A 94 -8.93 25.72 -18.81
CA LYS A 94 -9.69 26.96 -19.09
C LYS A 94 -9.72 27.95 -17.92
N ASN A 95 -9.81 27.43 -16.72
CA ASN A 95 -9.95 28.22 -15.49
C ASN A 95 -8.69 28.23 -14.62
N LEU A 96 -7.59 27.69 -15.15
CA LEU A 96 -6.30 27.69 -14.48
C LEU A 96 -5.69 29.09 -14.53
N THR A 97 -5.14 29.55 -13.42
CA THR A 97 -4.42 30.83 -13.32
C THR A 97 -2.93 30.54 -13.32
N ALA A 98 -2.15 31.30 -14.10
CA ALA A 98 -0.70 31.07 -14.22
C ALA A 98 0.01 31.20 -12.85
N THR A 99 -0.40 32.15 -12.02
CA THR A 99 0.14 32.34 -10.68
C THR A 99 -0.97 32.62 -9.70
N VAL A 100 -1.00 31.86 -8.60
CA VAL A 100 -1.94 32.05 -7.48
C VAL A 100 -1.19 32.53 -6.25
N GLN A 101 -1.60 33.66 -5.71
CA GLN A 101 -1.14 34.16 -4.42
C GLN A 101 -1.97 33.49 -3.32
N THR A 102 -1.33 32.72 -2.45
CA THR A 102 -2.06 31.98 -1.41
C THR A 102 -2.39 32.82 -0.19
N GLY A 103 -1.64 33.89 0.04
CA GLY A 103 -1.73 34.72 1.26
C GLY A 103 -1.33 33.95 2.53
N SER A 104 -0.73 32.78 2.41
CA SER A 104 -0.33 31.93 3.54
C SER A 104 1.19 31.80 3.60
N THR A 105 1.74 31.85 4.82
CA THR A 105 3.17 31.59 5.10
C THR A 105 3.47 30.10 5.12
N GLU A 106 2.44 29.24 5.11
CA GLU A 106 2.54 27.78 5.13
C GLU A 106 2.21 27.21 3.76
N PRO A 107 2.85 26.09 3.37
CA PRO A 107 2.57 25.41 2.11
C PRO A 107 1.13 24.87 2.09
N GLN A 108 0.51 24.84 0.90
CA GLN A 108 -0.83 24.27 0.72
C GLN A 108 -0.78 22.83 0.21
N PHE A 109 0.19 22.09 0.68
CA PHE A 109 0.35 20.65 0.44
C PHE A 109 0.91 19.98 1.68
N VAL A 110 0.69 18.69 1.78
CA VAL A 110 1.32 17.79 2.73
C VAL A 110 1.85 16.58 1.98
N LEU A 111 2.97 16.04 2.42
CA LEU A 111 3.54 14.82 1.88
C LEU A 111 3.39 13.73 2.93
N ASP A 112 2.60 12.71 2.60
CA ASP A 112 2.51 11.50 3.39
C ASP A 112 3.58 10.51 2.97
N ARG A 113 4.26 9.91 3.93
CA ARG A 113 5.29 8.90 3.72
C ARG A 113 5.31 7.89 4.86
N LEU A 114 5.66 6.67 4.54
CA LEU A 114 5.85 5.65 5.57
C LEU A 114 7.01 6.04 6.51
N ASN A 115 6.87 5.71 7.79
CA ASN A 115 7.92 5.91 8.78
C ASN A 115 9.04 4.86 8.61
N ILE A 116 9.66 4.87 7.43
CA ILE A 116 10.76 4.00 7.03
C ILE A 116 11.86 4.89 6.46
N THR A 117 13.09 4.69 6.93
CA THR A 117 14.23 5.44 6.42
C THR A 117 14.50 5.08 4.96
N ASN A 118 14.62 6.10 4.11
CA ASN A 118 15.07 5.91 2.74
C ASN A 118 16.59 5.61 2.75
N ASN A 119 16.93 4.33 2.73
CA ASN A 119 18.33 3.87 2.71
C ASN A 119 18.91 3.75 1.29
N ALA A 120 18.09 3.91 0.25
CA ALA A 120 18.56 3.98 -1.13
C ALA A 120 19.17 5.36 -1.44
N ASP A 121 18.55 6.42 -0.90
CA ASP A 121 19.06 7.80 -0.98
C ASP A 121 18.67 8.56 0.29
N THR A 122 19.63 8.67 1.22
CA THR A 122 19.42 9.33 2.52
C THR A 122 19.28 10.85 2.40
N SER A 123 19.65 11.43 1.26
CA SER A 123 19.48 12.86 0.99
C SER A 123 18.10 13.22 0.47
N ASN A 124 17.35 12.24 -0.06
CA ASN A 124 16.05 12.45 -0.65
C ASN A 124 14.96 12.50 0.44
N PRO A 125 14.12 13.55 0.48
CA PRO A 125 13.05 13.67 1.48
C PRO A 125 11.86 12.71 1.24
N MET A 126 11.79 12.07 0.07
CA MET A 126 10.73 11.13 -0.27
C MET A 126 10.87 9.82 0.49
N GLY A 127 9.74 9.23 0.85
CA GLY A 127 9.70 7.90 1.45
C GLY A 127 10.06 6.78 0.45
N ILE A 128 10.08 5.57 0.95
CA ILE A 128 10.23 4.34 0.16
C ILE A 128 9.02 3.43 0.37
N ALA A 129 8.78 2.53 -0.58
CA ALA A 129 7.74 1.52 -0.43
C ALA A 129 8.06 0.59 0.73
N ILE A 130 7.02 0.06 1.40
CA ILE A 130 7.17 -0.86 2.53
C ILE A 130 7.99 -2.11 2.17
N PHE A 131 7.93 -2.53 0.91
CA PHE A 131 8.65 -3.68 0.37
C PHE A 131 10.00 -3.32 -0.28
N ALA A 132 10.44 -2.05 -0.23
CA ALA A 132 11.67 -1.62 -0.92
C ALA A 132 12.91 -2.43 -0.47
N ASN A 133 12.99 -2.77 0.81
CA ASN A 133 14.08 -3.58 1.37
C ASN A 133 13.90 -5.10 1.13
N ALA A 134 12.84 -5.50 0.45
CA ALA A 134 12.48 -6.90 0.21
C ALA A 134 12.38 -7.25 -1.28
N ILE A 135 12.83 -6.37 -2.18
CA ILE A 135 12.74 -6.58 -3.65
C ILE A 135 13.47 -7.84 -4.09
N ASP A 136 14.61 -8.15 -3.48
CA ASP A 136 15.37 -9.39 -3.71
C ASP A 136 14.56 -10.64 -3.34
N THR A 137 13.85 -10.59 -2.21
CA THR A 137 12.97 -11.67 -1.76
C THR A 137 11.74 -11.82 -2.67
N LEU A 138 11.17 -10.73 -3.13
CA LEU A 138 10.07 -10.75 -4.10
C LEU A 138 10.48 -11.40 -5.43
N ARG A 139 11.67 -11.06 -5.95
CA ARG A 139 12.21 -11.70 -7.16
C ARG A 139 12.45 -13.20 -6.96
N LYS A 140 12.93 -13.59 -5.78
CA LYS A 140 13.13 -14.99 -5.45
C LYS A 140 11.81 -15.74 -5.43
N LEU A 141 10.78 -15.18 -4.80
CA LEU A 141 9.43 -15.74 -4.79
C LEU A 141 8.85 -15.93 -6.20
N ASP A 142 9.01 -14.94 -7.09
CA ASP A 142 8.60 -15.07 -8.49
C ASP A 142 9.27 -16.27 -9.16
N THR A 143 10.60 -16.41 -8.99
CA THR A 143 11.35 -17.54 -9.55
C THR A 143 10.94 -18.87 -8.95
N GLU A 144 10.67 -18.93 -7.65
CA GLU A 144 10.21 -20.14 -6.97
C GLU A 144 8.81 -20.55 -7.44
N TYR A 145 7.91 -19.59 -7.60
CA TYR A 145 6.57 -19.85 -8.10
C TYR A 145 6.58 -20.31 -9.57
N ASP A 146 7.39 -19.69 -10.43
CA ASP A 146 7.60 -20.14 -11.81
C ASP A 146 8.16 -21.58 -11.83
N SER A 147 9.12 -21.90 -10.96
CA SER A 147 9.67 -23.24 -10.83
C SER A 147 8.63 -24.24 -10.36
N TYR A 148 7.77 -23.83 -9.42
CA TYR A 148 6.63 -24.63 -8.96
C TYR A 148 5.65 -24.94 -10.10
N CYS A 149 5.29 -23.94 -10.90
CA CYS A 149 4.43 -24.12 -12.08
C CYS A 149 5.08 -25.04 -13.11
N ASN A 150 6.36 -24.82 -13.41
CA ASN A 150 7.13 -25.66 -14.35
C ASN A 150 7.27 -27.11 -13.89
N GLU A 151 7.24 -27.40 -12.58
CA GLU A 151 7.27 -28.76 -12.07
C GLU A 151 6.12 -29.60 -12.63
N PHE A 152 4.93 -29.03 -12.76
CA PHE A 152 3.79 -29.72 -13.33
C PHE A 152 3.92 -29.91 -14.85
N ASP A 153 4.49 -28.95 -15.56
CA ASP A 153 4.68 -29.05 -17.00
C ASP A 153 5.81 -30.01 -17.37
N LEU A 154 6.93 -29.97 -16.62
CA LEU A 154 8.06 -30.84 -16.86
C LEU A 154 7.86 -32.25 -16.26
N GLY A 155 7.10 -32.35 -15.18
CA GLY A 155 6.77 -33.62 -14.49
C GLY A 155 5.69 -34.46 -15.16
N ARG A 156 5.20 -34.06 -16.33
CA ARG A 156 4.23 -34.87 -17.07
C ARG A 156 4.81 -36.26 -17.36
N LYS A 157 3.98 -37.28 -17.17
CA LYS A 157 4.33 -38.63 -17.52
C LYS A 157 4.74 -38.71 -18.99
N ARG A 158 5.87 -39.38 -19.27
CA ARG A 158 6.37 -39.57 -20.63
C ARG A 158 6.64 -41.06 -20.84
N ILE A 159 6.20 -41.54 -22.01
CA ILE A 159 6.42 -42.90 -22.42
C ILE A 159 7.27 -42.83 -23.68
N PHE A 160 8.48 -43.36 -23.60
CA PHE A 160 9.36 -43.47 -24.75
C PHE A 160 9.11 -44.82 -25.39
N VAL A 161 8.86 -44.82 -26.69
CA VAL A 161 8.49 -46.02 -27.45
C VAL A 161 9.45 -46.21 -28.62
N ALA A 162 9.87 -47.47 -28.83
CA ALA A 162 10.72 -47.78 -29.97
C ALA A 162 9.97 -47.51 -31.31
N PRO A 163 10.67 -47.07 -32.37
CA PRO A 163 10.08 -46.73 -33.64
C PRO A 163 9.21 -47.80 -34.23
N GLU A 164 9.58 -49.08 -34.05
CA GLU A 164 8.86 -50.24 -34.57
C GLU A 164 7.46 -50.39 -33.98
N LEU A 165 7.21 -49.85 -32.77
CA LEU A 165 5.91 -49.88 -32.11
C LEU A 165 5.03 -48.68 -32.39
N LEU A 166 5.55 -47.65 -33.10
CA LEU A 166 4.79 -46.45 -33.41
C LEU A 166 3.86 -46.61 -34.61
N THR A 167 4.08 -47.64 -35.46
CA THR A 167 3.27 -47.90 -36.62
C THR A 167 2.77 -49.34 -36.61
N ASN A 168 1.53 -49.53 -37.02
CA ASN A 168 0.94 -50.86 -37.25
C ASN A 168 1.51 -51.47 -38.55
N ASP A 169 1.29 -52.75 -38.77
CA ASP A 169 1.73 -53.47 -39.97
C ASP A 169 1.16 -52.88 -41.29
N ASP A 170 0.06 -52.15 -41.21
CA ASP A 170 -0.59 -51.44 -42.34
C ASP A 170 -0.04 -49.99 -42.54
N GLY A 171 0.94 -49.57 -41.77
CA GLY A 171 1.55 -48.26 -41.83
C GLY A 171 0.77 -47.14 -41.16
N THR A 172 -0.30 -47.46 -40.44
CA THR A 172 -1.06 -46.49 -39.64
C THR A 172 -0.39 -46.26 -38.29
N PRO A 173 -0.49 -45.04 -37.69
CA PRO A 173 0.02 -44.79 -36.35
C PRO A 173 -0.60 -45.71 -35.31
N ALA A 174 0.20 -46.40 -34.48
CA ALA A 174 -0.27 -47.25 -33.40
C ALA A 174 -0.74 -46.47 -32.18
N PHE A 175 -0.31 -45.20 -32.06
CA PHE A 175 -0.67 -44.26 -31.01
C PHE A 175 -1.15 -42.97 -31.63
N ASP A 176 -1.98 -42.20 -30.92
CA ASP A 176 -2.41 -40.88 -31.37
C ASP A 176 -1.20 -39.93 -31.47
N PRO A 177 -0.87 -39.43 -32.69
CA PRO A 177 0.27 -38.51 -32.86
C PRO A 177 0.13 -37.20 -32.08
N GLU A 178 -1.10 -36.82 -31.68
CA GLU A 178 -1.37 -35.63 -30.85
C GLU A 178 -1.28 -35.90 -29.34
N ASP A 179 -1.10 -37.16 -28.94
CA ASP A 179 -0.94 -37.49 -27.53
C ASP A 179 0.47 -37.15 -27.06
N ALA A 180 0.59 -36.07 -26.29
CA ALA A 180 1.84 -35.52 -25.78
C ALA A 180 2.57 -36.43 -24.78
N VAL A 181 2.06 -37.64 -24.50
CA VAL A 181 2.68 -38.59 -23.56
C VAL A 181 3.69 -39.50 -24.27
N PHE A 182 3.55 -39.75 -25.56
CA PHE A 182 4.41 -40.68 -26.30
C PHE A 182 5.55 -39.96 -27.02
N TYR A 183 6.76 -40.47 -26.85
CA TYR A 183 7.97 -39.94 -27.48
C TYR A 183 8.72 -41.08 -28.19
N LYS A 184 9.23 -40.81 -29.40
CA LYS A 184 10.05 -41.75 -30.15
C LYS A 184 11.41 -41.88 -29.48
N LEU A 185 11.87 -43.14 -29.24
CA LEU A 185 13.25 -43.42 -28.88
C LEU A 185 14.18 -43.22 -30.10
N PRO A 186 15.48 -42.86 -29.88
CA PRO A 186 16.46 -42.85 -30.94
C PRO A 186 16.60 -44.22 -31.58
N ASP A 187 16.85 -44.26 -32.91
CA ASP A 187 16.89 -45.49 -33.67
C ASP A 187 18.03 -46.46 -33.23
N ASP A 188 19.07 -45.96 -32.60
CA ASP A 188 20.23 -46.73 -32.06
C ASP A 188 20.02 -47.22 -30.60
N TYR A 189 18.86 -46.92 -29.99
CA TYR A 189 18.62 -47.29 -28.59
C TYR A 189 18.48 -48.79 -28.40
N ASN A 190 17.95 -49.52 -29.39
CA ASN A 190 17.71 -50.95 -29.34
C ASN A 190 19.02 -51.80 -29.40
N GLU A 191 20.14 -51.25 -29.88
CA GLU A 191 21.42 -51.96 -29.94
C GLU A 191 21.95 -52.34 -28.57
N LYS A 192 21.46 -51.70 -27.49
CA LYS A 192 21.90 -51.95 -26.11
C LYS A 192 21.01 -52.92 -25.33
N GLY A 193 19.97 -53.50 -25.95
CA GLY A 193 19.12 -54.51 -25.30
C GLY A 193 18.18 -53.96 -24.20
N GLU A 194 17.99 -52.64 -24.13
CA GLU A 194 17.05 -52.02 -23.22
C GLU A 194 15.66 -51.98 -23.86
N GLY A 195 14.63 -52.40 -23.12
CA GLY A 195 13.25 -52.68 -23.62
C GLY A 195 12.64 -51.64 -24.58
N LEU A 196 11.69 -52.08 -25.39
CA LEU A 196 11.00 -51.32 -26.45
C LEU A 196 10.15 -50.17 -25.93
N ILE A 197 9.79 -50.16 -24.65
CA ILE A 197 9.02 -49.11 -23.98
C ILE A 197 9.73 -48.72 -22.68
N LYS A 198 9.94 -47.40 -22.52
CA LYS A 198 10.49 -46.84 -21.30
C LYS A 198 9.52 -45.78 -20.75
N GLU A 199 8.93 -46.10 -19.63
CA GLU A 199 8.12 -45.17 -18.86
C GLU A 199 9.01 -44.33 -17.97
N VAL A 200 8.82 -43.00 -18.01
CA VAL A 200 9.46 -42.05 -17.12
C VAL A 200 8.35 -41.35 -16.34
N ASP A 201 8.28 -41.71 -15.05
CA ASP A 201 7.40 -41.09 -14.07
C ASP A 201 8.27 -40.27 -13.12
N MET A 202 8.09 -38.96 -13.18
CA MET A 202 8.82 -38.02 -12.31
C MET A 202 7.93 -37.69 -11.10
N GLN A 203 8.42 -37.97 -9.91
CA GLN A 203 7.75 -37.53 -8.70
C GLN A 203 7.73 -36.00 -8.64
N LEU A 204 6.54 -35.42 -8.53
CA LEU A 204 6.37 -33.99 -8.37
C LEU A 204 6.82 -33.55 -6.97
N ARG A 205 7.71 -32.57 -6.89
CA ARG A 205 8.29 -32.03 -5.64
C ARG A 205 7.43 -30.95 -5.01
N VAL A 206 6.10 -31.13 -5.02
CA VAL A 206 5.11 -30.14 -4.57
C VAL A 206 5.36 -29.67 -3.15
N GLU A 207 5.66 -30.59 -2.22
CA GLU A 207 5.90 -30.25 -0.80
C GLU A 207 7.17 -29.40 -0.62
N ALA A 208 8.25 -29.74 -1.36
CA ALA A 208 9.50 -29.00 -1.30
C ALA A 208 9.32 -27.56 -1.81
N HIS A 209 8.63 -27.38 -2.94
CA HIS A 209 8.32 -26.05 -3.47
C HIS A 209 7.41 -25.25 -2.53
N SER A 210 6.34 -25.87 -2.03
CA SER A 210 5.42 -25.23 -1.09
C SER A 210 6.14 -24.78 0.18
N LYS A 211 7.07 -25.60 0.70
CA LYS A 211 7.86 -25.22 1.89
C LYS A 211 8.78 -24.04 1.59
N ALA A 212 9.51 -24.05 0.47
CA ALA A 212 10.42 -22.97 0.09
C ALA A 212 9.66 -21.65 -0.06
N ILE A 213 8.52 -21.65 -0.77
CA ILE A 213 7.64 -20.48 -0.93
C ILE A 213 7.15 -19.96 0.44
N ASN A 214 6.74 -20.84 1.36
CA ASN A 214 6.31 -20.43 2.70
C ASN A 214 7.45 -19.82 3.52
N ASP A 215 8.67 -20.40 3.46
CA ASP A 215 9.84 -19.85 4.14
C ASP A 215 10.18 -18.43 3.63
N ASP A 216 10.11 -18.21 2.32
CA ASP A 216 10.36 -16.91 1.72
C ASP A 216 9.21 -15.89 1.96
N LEU A 217 7.95 -16.33 2.00
CA LEU A 217 6.83 -15.49 2.42
C LEU A 217 6.98 -15.01 3.86
N ASN A 218 7.44 -15.88 4.77
CA ASN A 218 7.74 -15.51 6.14
C ASN A 218 8.90 -14.50 6.21
N TYR A 219 9.94 -14.69 5.42
CA TYR A 219 11.06 -13.77 5.36
C TYR A 219 10.67 -12.42 4.75
N LEU A 220 9.82 -12.42 3.72
CA LEU A 220 9.21 -11.20 3.15
C LEU A 220 8.42 -10.44 4.21
N SER A 221 7.56 -11.15 4.94
CA SER A 221 6.75 -10.58 6.01
C SER A 221 7.60 -9.92 7.10
N LEU A 222 8.68 -10.58 7.51
CA LEU A 222 9.64 -10.05 8.47
C LEU A 222 10.34 -8.79 7.95
N LYS A 223 10.81 -8.79 6.69
CA LYS A 223 11.44 -7.61 6.06
C LYS A 223 10.48 -6.42 5.93
N CYS A 224 9.20 -6.66 5.74
CA CYS A 224 8.16 -5.62 5.70
C CYS A 224 7.68 -5.19 7.10
N GLY A 225 8.16 -5.82 8.17
CA GLY A 225 7.80 -5.47 9.55
C GLY A 225 6.44 -6.01 10.02
N PHE A 226 5.87 -6.98 9.31
CA PHE A 226 4.59 -7.60 9.68
C PHE A 226 4.70 -8.81 10.62
N GLY A 227 5.93 -9.14 11.05
CA GLY A 227 6.20 -10.35 11.82
C GLY A 227 6.25 -11.61 10.96
N THR A 228 6.28 -12.77 11.60
CA THR A 228 6.27 -14.08 10.93
C THR A 228 4.83 -14.59 10.75
N ASN A 229 4.64 -15.56 9.85
CA ASN A 229 3.35 -16.24 9.60
C ASN A 229 2.20 -15.36 9.10
N ARG A 230 2.47 -14.13 8.63
CA ARG A 230 1.44 -13.24 8.07
C ARG A 230 0.97 -13.72 6.70
N TYR A 231 1.90 -14.13 5.86
CA TYR A 231 1.63 -14.70 4.54
C TYR A 231 1.94 -16.18 4.56
N GLN A 232 1.01 -17.00 4.14
CA GLN A 232 1.18 -18.44 4.03
C GLN A 232 0.60 -18.93 2.72
N PHE A 233 1.33 -19.78 2.03
CA PHE A 233 0.89 -20.42 0.80
C PHE A 233 -0.15 -21.51 1.09
N ASN A 234 0.01 -22.20 2.21
CA ASN A 234 -0.95 -23.18 2.72
C ASN A 234 -1.84 -22.54 3.78
N GLY A 235 -3.11 -22.97 3.84
CA GLY A 235 -4.06 -22.43 4.82
C GLY A 235 -3.58 -22.51 6.27
N ILE A 236 -3.97 -21.54 7.06
CA ILE A 236 -3.65 -21.45 8.49
C ILE A 236 -4.53 -22.43 9.24
N GLY A 237 -3.92 -23.30 10.06
CA GLY A 237 -4.66 -24.13 11.03
C GLY A 237 -5.36 -23.27 12.09
N ALA A 238 -6.30 -23.86 12.81
CA ALA A 238 -6.96 -23.18 13.92
C ALA A 238 -5.93 -22.74 14.98
N LYS A 239 -5.87 -21.43 15.26
CA LYS A 239 -4.98 -20.82 16.24
C LYS A 239 -5.76 -20.39 17.47
N THR A 240 -5.10 -20.36 18.61
CA THR A 240 -5.65 -19.78 19.84
C THR A 240 -5.65 -18.25 19.77
N ALA A 241 -6.54 -17.60 20.52
CA ALA A 241 -6.59 -16.13 20.58
C ALA A 241 -5.21 -15.54 20.99
N THR A 242 -4.53 -16.16 21.97
CA THR A 242 -3.21 -15.73 22.43
C THR A 242 -2.14 -15.81 21.35
N GLU A 243 -2.17 -16.84 20.50
CA GLU A 243 -1.25 -16.96 19.35
C GLU A 243 -1.51 -15.86 18.32
N ILE A 244 -2.78 -15.56 18.03
CA ILE A 244 -3.18 -14.50 17.10
C ILE A 244 -2.69 -13.13 17.60
N ILE A 245 -2.86 -12.84 18.89
CA ILE A 245 -2.41 -11.59 19.52
C ILE A 245 -0.88 -11.48 19.44
N SER A 246 -0.17 -12.57 19.79
CA SER A 246 1.29 -12.59 19.73
C SER A 246 1.81 -12.35 18.30
N GLU A 247 1.20 -12.98 17.32
CA GLU A 247 1.57 -12.80 15.90
C GLU A 247 1.25 -11.40 15.36
N ASN A 248 0.16 -10.78 15.84
CA ASN A 248 -0.21 -9.43 15.43
C ASN A 248 0.61 -8.34 16.13
N SER A 249 1.35 -8.66 17.19
CA SER A 249 2.08 -7.67 18.00
C SER A 249 3.14 -6.90 17.19
N ASP A 250 3.85 -7.55 16.27
CA ASP A 250 4.85 -6.90 15.40
C ASP A 250 4.18 -6.00 14.37
N MET A 251 3.08 -6.46 13.78
CA MET A 251 2.27 -5.67 12.86
C MET A 251 1.68 -4.45 13.57
N TYR A 252 1.18 -4.60 14.80
CA TYR A 252 0.66 -3.50 15.61
C TYR A 252 1.73 -2.43 15.88
N ARG A 253 2.94 -2.85 16.31
CA ARG A 253 4.05 -1.91 16.49
C ARG A 253 4.43 -1.17 15.21
N MET A 254 4.38 -1.87 14.07
CA MET A 254 4.66 -1.26 12.78
C MET A 254 3.57 -0.26 12.38
N LEU A 255 2.29 -0.61 12.61
CA LEU A 255 1.17 0.30 12.39
C LEU A 255 1.31 1.57 13.23
N LYS A 256 1.49 1.43 14.54
CA LYS A 256 1.69 2.57 15.45
C LYS A 256 2.85 3.47 15.05
N LYS A 257 3.93 2.88 14.55
CA LYS A 257 5.06 3.64 14.02
C LYS A 257 4.67 4.49 12.79
N HIS A 258 3.81 3.99 11.92
CA HIS A 258 3.33 4.74 10.75
C HIS A 258 2.27 5.78 11.12
N GLU A 259 1.41 5.50 12.08
CA GLU A 259 0.39 6.42 12.57
C GLU A 259 0.98 7.73 13.09
N ILE A 260 2.15 7.71 13.72
CA ILE A 260 2.84 8.92 14.19
C ILE A 260 3.06 9.93 13.05
N ILE A 261 3.50 9.45 11.89
CA ILE A 261 3.70 10.33 10.73
C ILE A 261 2.36 10.74 10.13
N LEU A 262 1.44 9.79 9.99
CA LEU A 262 0.12 10.06 9.42
C LEU A 262 -0.67 11.06 10.27
N GLU A 263 -0.59 10.98 11.60
CA GLU A 263 -1.21 11.94 12.51
C GLU A 263 -0.71 13.38 12.26
N ASP A 264 0.60 13.56 12.13
CA ASP A 264 1.19 14.88 11.84
C ASP A 264 0.73 15.39 10.46
N VAL A 265 0.75 14.54 9.44
CA VAL A 265 0.27 14.86 8.09
C VAL A 265 -1.22 15.29 8.10
N LEU A 266 -2.07 14.53 8.79
CA LEU A 266 -3.50 14.84 8.92
C LEU A 266 -3.74 16.15 9.68
N LYS A 267 -3.03 16.39 10.78
CA LYS A 267 -3.11 17.66 11.51
C LYS A 267 -2.72 18.85 10.65
N ARG A 268 -1.64 18.74 9.87
CA ARG A 268 -1.24 19.78 8.91
C ARG A 268 -2.28 19.97 7.82
N LEU A 269 -2.82 18.89 7.26
CA LEU A 269 -3.86 18.95 6.24
C LEU A 269 -5.12 19.65 6.75
N ILE A 270 -5.58 19.32 7.95
CA ILE A 270 -6.77 19.95 8.57
C ILE A 270 -6.52 21.46 8.77
N ARG A 271 -5.34 21.86 9.25
CA ARG A 271 -4.98 23.28 9.40
C ARG A 271 -5.00 24.02 8.06
N ILE A 272 -4.50 23.42 6.99
CA ILE A 272 -4.58 23.99 5.63
C ILE A 272 -6.04 24.17 5.22
N ILE A 273 -6.89 23.18 5.44
CA ILE A 273 -8.33 23.25 5.13
C ILE A 273 -9.02 24.37 5.93
N ILE A 274 -8.71 24.52 7.22
CA ILE A 274 -9.27 25.58 8.06
C ILE A 274 -8.84 26.96 7.54
N ARG A 275 -7.56 27.16 7.21
CA ARG A 275 -7.03 28.43 6.64
C ARG A 275 -7.69 28.76 5.30
N LEU A 276 -7.81 27.78 4.42
CA LEU A 276 -8.55 27.97 3.14
C LEU A 276 -10.03 28.31 3.38
N GLY A 277 -10.63 27.72 4.40
CA GLY A 277 -11.99 28.00 4.82
C GLY A 277 -12.18 29.45 5.30
N GLN A 278 -11.17 30.05 5.94
CA GLN A 278 -11.23 31.46 6.39
C GLN A 278 -11.43 32.42 5.21
N VAL A 279 -10.85 32.14 4.05
CA VAL A 279 -11.05 32.95 2.82
C VAL A 279 -12.52 32.94 2.38
N THR A 280 -13.29 31.93 2.74
CA THR A 280 -14.71 31.77 2.43
C THR A 280 -15.64 32.13 3.58
N GLY A 281 -15.09 32.69 4.67
CA GLY A 281 -15.87 33.19 5.82
C GLY A 281 -16.00 32.19 6.98
N ASN A 282 -15.19 31.14 7.02
CA ASN A 282 -15.13 30.26 8.19
C ASN A 282 -14.48 30.97 9.36
N VAL A 283 -14.99 30.74 10.57
CA VAL A 283 -14.57 31.37 11.83
C VAL A 283 -13.63 30.45 12.64
N LEU A 284 -13.34 29.23 12.18
CA LEU A 284 -12.47 28.31 12.90
C LEU A 284 -11.04 28.83 12.97
N ASP A 285 -10.42 28.69 14.13
CA ASP A 285 -9.02 29.03 14.36
C ASP A 285 -8.13 27.89 13.85
N PRO A 286 -7.18 28.14 12.92
CA PRO A 286 -6.23 27.13 12.46
C PRO A 286 -5.32 26.58 13.56
N ASP A 287 -5.13 27.34 14.64
CA ASP A 287 -4.27 26.96 15.76
C ASP A 287 -5.02 26.14 16.84
N THR A 288 -6.32 25.84 16.59
CA THR A 288 -7.09 24.93 17.45
C THR A 288 -6.37 23.58 17.59
N GLU A 289 -6.40 23.03 18.80
CA GLU A 289 -5.88 21.68 19.06
C GLU A 289 -6.70 20.64 18.28
N ILE A 290 -5.98 19.83 17.48
CA ILE A 290 -6.59 18.78 16.65
C ILE A 290 -6.15 17.45 17.24
N THR A 291 -7.11 16.64 17.66
CA THR A 291 -6.90 15.25 18.08
C THR A 291 -7.35 14.31 16.99
N ILE A 292 -6.54 13.32 16.69
CA ILE A 292 -6.85 12.26 15.73
C ILE A 292 -6.86 10.95 16.48
N ASP A 293 -7.95 10.22 16.40
CA ASP A 293 -8.13 8.91 16.99
C ASP A 293 -8.16 7.87 15.87
N PHE A 294 -7.26 6.87 15.94
CA PHE A 294 -7.21 5.76 15.01
C PHE A 294 -7.95 4.56 15.59
N ASP A 295 -8.85 3.96 14.83
CA ASP A 295 -9.56 2.75 15.26
C ASP A 295 -8.71 1.50 15.02
N ASP A 296 -7.99 1.08 16.04
CA ASP A 296 -7.15 -0.11 16.05
C ASP A 296 -7.88 -1.39 16.48
N SER A 297 -9.19 -1.33 16.60
CA SER A 297 -10.03 -2.40 17.15
C SER A 297 -9.88 -3.78 16.48
N ILE A 298 -9.38 -3.80 15.25
CA ILE A 298 -9.14 -5.03 14.48
C ILE A 298 -7.89 -5.79 14.98
N ILE A 299 -6.96 -5.09 15.62
CA ILE A 299 -5.63 -5.62 15.99
C ILE A 299 -5.55 -5.87 17.51
N GLU A 300 -6.32 -5.14 18.29
CA GLU A 300 -6.42 -5.30 19.73
C GLU A 300 -7.57 -6.24 20.10
N ASP A 301 -7.31 -7.21 20.99
CA ASP A 301 -8.36 -8.02 21.60
C ASP A 301 -9.05 -7.20 22.70
N LYS A 302 -9.90 -6.28 22.24
CA LYS A 302 -10.70 -5.43 23.16
C LYS A 302 -11.59 -6.25 24.08
N ASP A 303 -11.97 -7.47 23.70
CA ASP A 303 -12.79 -8.33 24.54
C ASP A 303 -11.98 -8.90 25.72
N SER A 304 -10.75 -9.35 25.47
CA SER A 304 -9.84 -9.78 26.54
C SER A 304 -9.47 -8.63 27.48
N GLU A 305 -9.14 -7.47 26.93
CA GLU A 305 -8.83 -6.27 27.72
C GLU A 305 -10.01 -5.84 28.57
N ARG A 306 -11.22 -5.82 28.00
CA ARG A 306 -12.45 -5.51 28.74
C ARG A 306 -12.74 -6.51 29.82
N GLN A 307 -12.42 -7.78 29.61
CA GLN A 307 -12.60 -8.82 30.63
C GLN A 307 -11.59 -8.66 31.76
N GLN A 308 -10.34 -8.29 31.45
CA GLN A 308 -9.32 -7.99 32.45
C GLN A 308 -9.68 -6.75 33.24
N ASP A 309 -10.08 -5.65 32.61
CA ASP A 309 -10.53 -4.43 33.30
C ASP A 309 -11.73 -4.71 34.25
N ARG A 310 -12.65 -5.61 33.87
CA ARG A 310 -13.73 -6.07 34.76
C ARG A 310 -13.20 -6.81 35.96
N GLN A 311 -12.17 -7.62 35.83
CA GLN A 311 -11.51 -8.30 36.92
C GLN A 311 -10.82 -7.29 37.84
N ASP A 312 -10.11 -6.30 37.24
CA ASP A 312 -9.43 -5.24 37.97
C ASP A 312 -10.42 -4.39 38.79
N VAL A 313 -11.60 -4.09 38.23
CA VAL A 313 -12.69 -3.45 38.98
C VAL A 313 -13.16 -4.33 40.12
N SER A 314 -13.34 -5.64 39.89
CA SER A 314 -13.80 -6.57 40.96
C SER A 314 -12.77 -6.74 42.06
N MET A 315 -11.47 -6.62 41.76
CA MET A 315 -10.37 -6.65 42.71
C MET A 315 -10.09 -5.30 43.40
N GLY A 316 -10.77 -4.23 42.97
CA GLY A 316 -10.57 -2.88 43.51
C GLY A 316 -9.29 -2.19 43.01
N VAL A 317 -8.65 -2.69 41.95
CA VAL A 317 -7.47 -2.11 41.35
C VAL A 317 -7.84 -0.95 40.43
N MET A 318 -8.97 -1.07 39.71
CA MET A 318 -9.56 -0.06 38.83
C MET A 318 -10.89 0.43 39.41
N ARG A 319 -11.17 1.74 39.31
CA ARG A 319 -12.45 2.28 39.75
C ARG A 319 -13.53 2.06 38.69
N LEU A 320 -14.77 1.91 39.13
CA LEU A 320 -15.90 1.66 38.24
C LEU A 320 -16.15 2.84 37.26
N GLU A 321 -15.94 4.09 37.72
CA GLU A 321 -16.01 5.27 36.87
C GLU A 321 -14.92 5.30 35.82
N GLU A 322 -13.71 4.81 36.13
CA GLU A 322 -12.58 4.72 35.14
C GLU A 322 -12.87 3.65 34.08
N TYR A 323 -13.38 2.48 34.50
CA TYR A 323 -13.84 1.45 33.57
C TYR A 323 -14.93 1.97 32.65
N ARG A 324 -15.91 2.68 33.22
CA ARG A 324 -17.02 3.21 32.44
C ARG A 324 -16.55 4.29 31.47
N ALA A 325 -15.71 5.23 31.93
CA ALA A 325 -15.12 6.25 31.09
C ALA A 325 -14.37 5.65 29.87
N LYS A 326 -13.53 4.62 30.12
CA LYS A 326 -12.75 3.93 29.09
C LYS A 326 -13.64 3.22 28.06
N TRP A 327 -14.65 2.47 28.49
CA TRP A 327 -15.41 1.57 27.62
C TRP A 327 -16.67 2.16 27.02
N TYR A 328 -17.14 3.28 27.52
CA TYR A 328 -18.35 3.97 27.03
C TYR A 328 -18.06 5.35 26.44
N GLY A 329 -16.79 5.78 26.40
CA GLY A 329 -16.40 7.07 25.81
C GLY A 329 -16.91 8.28 26.57
N GLU A 330 -17.13 8.13 27.89
CA GLU A 330 -17.61 9.19 28.77
C GLU A 330 -16.43 9.87 29.48
N THR A 331 -16.61 11.13 29.89
CA THR A 331 -15.66 11.75 30.83
C THR A 331 -15.81 11.08 32.21
N VAL A 332 -14.78 11.13 33.07
CA VAL A 332 -14.84 10.53 34.40
C VAL A 332 -15.97 11.12 35.23
N GLU A 333 -16.26 12.44 35.06
CA GLU A 333 -17.37 13.12 35.71
C GLU A 333 -18.74 12.60 35.24
N GLN A 334 -18.91 12.42 33.95
CA GLN A 334 -20.11 11.84 33.35
C GLN A 334 -20.28 10.38 33.77
N ALA A 335 -19.19 9.62 33.73
CA ALA A 335 -19.18 8.23 34.13
C ALA A 335 -19.63 8.07 35.59
N ARG A 336 -19.17 8.98 36.48
CA ARG A 336 -19.58 9.00 37.91
C ARG A 336 -21.08 9.32 38.07
N GLN A 337 -21.64 10.24 37.28
CA GLN A 337 -23.06 10.56 37.31
C GLN A 337 -23.95 9.44 36.77
N ASN A 338 -23.44 8.68 35.83
CA ASN A 338 -24.14 7.58 35.16
C ASN A 338 -23.99 6.23 35.84
N LEU A 339 -23.23 6.14 36.95
CA LEU A 339 -23.17 4.92 37.76
C LEU A 339 -24.54 4.67 38.42
N PRO A 340 -25.06 3.43 38.36
CA PRO A 340 -26.24 3.06 39.10
C PRO A 340 -25.97 3.23 40.58
N GLU A 341 -26.94 3.77 41.33
CA GLU A 341 -26.87 3.79 42.79
C GLU A 341 -26.67 2.37 43.29
N GLN A 342 -25.56 2.12 44.00
CA GLN A 342 -25.34 0.84 44.65
C GLN A 342 -26.38 0.73 45.74
N ASN A 343 -27.40 -0.11 45.54
CA ASN A 343 -28.27 -0.53 46.61
C ASN A 343 -27.37 -1.19 47.65
N GLN A 344 -27.25 -0.54 48.83
CA GLN A 344 -26.64 -1.14 49.98
C GLN A 344 -27.41 -2.44 50.25
N VAL A 345 -26.76 -3.56 49.97
CA VAL A 345 -27.26 -4.86 50.44
C VAL A 345 -27.23 -4.74 51.94
N MET A 346 -28.42 -4.63 52.55
CA MET A 346 -28.57 -4.70 53.99
C MET A 346 -27.95 -6.01 54.47
N GLU A 347 -27.22 -5.88 55.58
CA GLU A 347 -26.72 -6.96 56.42
C GLU A 347 -27.74 -8.06 56.71
#